data_d83ae1f9cb5090583d1b9e752b60634e
#
_entry.id   d83ae1f9cb5090583d1b9e752b60634e
#
_cell.length_a   1.000
_cell.length_b   1.000
_cell.length_c   1.000
_cell.angle_alpha   90.00
_cell.angle_beta   90.00
_cell.angle_gamma   90.00
#
_symmetry.space_group_name_H-M   'P 1'
#
loop_
_entity.id
_entity.type
_entity.pdbx_description
1 polymer ?
#
loop_
_entity_poly.entity_id
_entity_poly.type
_entity_poly.pdbx_seq_one_letter_code
_entity_poly.pdbx_strand_id
1 'polypeptide(L)'
;NCAMQIVKNPAQFDVIVTENMFGDILSDEASMITGSIGMIPSSSLGSTGCGLYEPIHGSAPDIAGTDKANPIGTILSAAMMLRYSFDMEQEAAAIENAVSAVLDKGYRTADIMPKEQSDKICMVGCREMGKLIVENLKKG
;
A
#
# COMPACT_ATOMS: atom_id res chain seq x y z
N ASN A 1 -16.09 8.54 17.44
CA ASN A 1 -15.03 8.09 18.37
C ASN A 1 -13.98 7.23 17.67
N CYS A 2 -14.36 6.42 16.68
CA CYS A 2 -13.41 5.56 15.94
C CYS A 2 -12.27 6.37 15.31
N ALA A 3 -12.58 7.43 14.57
CA ALA A 3 -11.60 8.34 13.96
C ALA A 3 -10.56 8.86 14.98
N MET A 4 -11.05 9.36 16.13
CA MET A 4 -10.15 9.82 17.19
C MET A 4 -9.26 8.68 17.74
N GLN A 5 -9.79 7.48 17.86
CA GLN A 5 -9.04 6.33 18.38
C GLN A 5 -8.03 5.78 17.37
N ILE A 6 -8.34 5.83 16.07
CA ILE A 6 -7.38 5.49 15.00
C ILE A 6 -6.12 6.36 15.13
N VAL A 7 -6.27 7.67 15.33
CA VAL A 7 -5.14 8.59 15.52
C VAL A 7 -4.42 8.36 16.85
N LYS A 8 -5.18 8.13 17.93
CA LYS A 8 -4.63 8.06 19.30
C LYS A 8 -3.94 6.74 19.59
N ASN A 9 -4.55 5.63 19.20
CA ASN A 9 -4.08 4.27 19.47
C ASN A 9 -4.55 3.29 18.40
N PRO A 10 -3.97 3.32 17.19
CA PRO A 10 -4.39 2.46 16.07
C PRO A 10 -4.22 0.97 16.38
N ALA A 11 -3.23 0.60 17.17
CA ALA A 11 -2.92 -0.80 17.52
C ALA A 11 -4.02 -1.53 18.32
N GLN A 12 -5.04 -0.82 18.79
CA GLN A 12 -6.19 -1.44 19.47
C GLN A 12 -7.17 -2.12 18.50
N PHE A 13 -7.07 -1.82 17.21
CA PHE A 13 -7.99 -2.34 16.20
C PHE A 13 -7.33 -3.47 15.41
N ASP A 14 -7.96 -4.62 15.36
CA ASP A 14 -7.60 -5.70 14.44
C ASP A 14 -8.40 -5.59 13.13
N VAL A 15 -9.71 -5.34 13.25
CA VAL A 15 -10.63 -5.19 12.13
C VAL A 15 -11.66 -4.12 12.46
N ILE A 16 -11.95 -3.27 11.48
CA ILE A 16 -13.04 -2.27 11.58
C ILE A 16 -14.10 -2.60 10.54
N VAL A 17 -15.34 -2.79 10.97
CA VAL A 17 -16.51 -2.97 10.10
C VAL A 17 -17.33 -1.69 10.11
N THR A 18 -17.64 -1.16 8.93
CA THR A 18 -18.34 0.11 8.77
C THR A 18 -19.11 0.14 7.45
N GLU A 19 -19.99 1.12 7.29
CA GLU A 19 -20.61 1.46 6.02
C GLU A 19 -19.55 2.08 5.07
N ASN A 20 -19.81 2.00 3.76
CA ASN A 20 -18.88 2.45 2.74
C ASN A 20 -18.39 3.89 2.94
N MET A 21 -19.29 4.84 3.12
CA MET A 21 -18.95 6.26 3.27
C MET A 21 -18.03 6.52 4.48
N PHE A 22 -18.34 5.92 5.62
CA PHE A 22 -17.48 6.06 6.81
C PHE A 22 -16.19 5.25 6.68
N GLY A 23 -16.22 4.13 5.98
CA GLY A 23 -15.04 3.35 5.65
C GLY A 23 -14.04 4.14 4.83
N ASP A 24 -14.49 4.84 3.79
CA ASP A 24 -13.66 5.69 2.95
C ASP A 24 -12.98 6.80 3.77
N ILE A 25 -13.73 7.48 4.65
CA ILE A 25 -13.18 8.53 5.52
C ILE A 25 -12.15 7.95 6.52
N LEU A 26 -12.49 6.83 7.16
CA LEU A 26 -11.61 6.22 8.16
C LEU A 26 -10.35 5.60 7.55
N SER A 27 -10.45 5.03 6.35
CA SER A 27 -9.29 4.48 5.65
C SER A 27 -8.33 5.58 5.17
N ASP A 28 -8.85 6.72 4.71
CA ASP A 28 -8.03 7.88 4.38
C ASP A 28 -7.29 8.41 5.62
N GLU A 29 -7.98 8.53 6.76
CA GLU A 29 -7.37 8.92 8.03
C GLU A 29 -6.30 7.90 8.48
N ALA A 30 -6.61 6.60 8.42
CA ALA A 30 -5.68 5.55 8.77
C ALA A 30 -4.45 5.50 7.85
N SER A 31 -4.59 5.91 6.58
CA SER A 31 -3.47 5.97 5.63
C SER A 31 -2.35 6.91 6.10
N MET A 32 -2.69 7.93 6.89
CA MET A 32 -1.71 8.87 7.43
C MET A 32 -0.81 8.22 8.50
N ILE A 33 -1.22 7.11 9.09
CA ILE A 33 -0.40 6.32 10.03
C ILE A 33 0.71 5.59 9.28
N THR A 34 0.41 5.09 8.08
CA THR A 34 1.41 4.46 7.19
C THR A 34 2.28 5.49 6.47
N GLY A 35 1.88 6.75 6.49
CA GLY A 35 2.60 7.89 5.93
C GLY A 35 2.14 8.33 4.55
N SER A 36 1.37 7.53 3.80
CA SER A 36 0.88 7.90 2.47
C SER A 36 -0.27 7.00 2.02
N ILE A 37 -1.25 7.59 1.33
CA ILE A 37 -2.31 6.86 0.60
C ILE A 37 -1.74 5.96 -0.51
N GLY A 38 -0.54 6.26 -1.01
CA GLY A 38 0.18 5.44 -2.00
C GLY A 38 0.62 4.07 -1.49
N MET A 39 0.47 3.81 -0.19
CA MET A 39 0.77 2.52 0.45
C MET A 39 -0.43 1.58 0.54
N ILE A 40 -1.66 2.08 0.33
CA ILE A 40 -2.87 1.37 0.72
C ILE A 40 -3.53 0.68 -0.48
N PRO A 41 -3.63 -0.65 -0.46
CA PRO A 41 -4.42 -1.41 -1.42
C PRO A 41 -5.90 -1.41 -1.03
N SER A 42 -6.75 -1.70 -2.01
CA SER A 42 -8.19 -1.87 -1.81
C SER A 42 -8.73 -2.98 -2.69
N SER A 43 -9.85 -3.57 -2.27
CA SER A 43 -10.60 -4.53 -3.06
C SER A 43 -12.10 -4.41 -2.82
N SER A 44 -12.88 -4.56 -3.87
CA SER A 44 -14.34 -4.70 -3.84
C SER A 44 -14.69 -6.09 -4.36
N LEU A 45 -15.12 -6.97 -3.47
CA LEU A 45 -15.36 -8.38 -3.78
C LEU A 45 -16.83 -8.61 -4.14
N GLY A 46 -17.07 -9.25 -5.26
CA GLY A 46 -18.39 -9.72 -5.67
C GLY A 46 -18.74 -11.07 -5.06
N SER A 47 -20.02 -11.40 -5.06
CA SER A 47 -20.54 -12.70 -4.56
C SER A 47 -20.09 -13.92 -5.39
N THR A 48 -19.55 -13.70 -6.59
CA THR A 48 -19.13 -14.75 -7.54
C THR A 48 -17.62 -15.03 -7.55
N GLY A 49 -16.86 -14.44 -6.60
CA GLY A 49 -15.40 -14.56 -6.57
C GLY A 49 -14.65 -13.58 -7.48
N CYS A 50 -15.34 -12.87 -8.37
CA CYS A 50 -14.74 -11.76 -9.10
C CYS A 50 -14.62 -10.53 -8.21
N GLY A 51 -13.47 -9.83 -8.27
CA GLY A 51 -13.21 -8.62 -7.51
C GLY A 51 -12.67 -7.49 -8.39
N LEU A 52 -12.85 -6.26 -7.94
CA LEU A 52 -12.14 -5.09 -8.40
C LEU A 52 -11.00 -4.81 -7.41
N TYR A 53 -9.80 -4.61 -7.90
CA TYR A 53 -8.62 -4.38 -7.09
C TYR A 53 -7.91 -3.12 -7.54
N GLU A 54 -7.80 -2.17 -6.66
CA GLU A 54 -7.23 -0.86 -6.96
C GLU A 54 -6.60 -0.24 -5.71
N PRO A 55 -5.61 0.66 -5.82
CA PRO A 55 -5.20 1.46 -4.67
C PRO A 55 -6.31 2.43 -4.29
N ILE A 56 -6.34 2.90 -3.05
CA ILE A 56 -7.37 3.85 -2.59
C ILE A 56 -7.18 5.25 -3.19
N HIS A 57 -5.98 5.61 -3.65
CA HIS A 57 -5.70 6.92 -4.23
C HIS A 57 -6.24 7.07 -5.66
N GLY A 58 -6.50 8.32 -6.06
CA GLY A 58 -6.91 8.67 -7.42
C GLY A 58 -5.74 8.73 -8.42
N SER A 59 -5.99 9.36 -9.57
CA SER A 59 -5.06 9.43 -10.71
C SER A 59 -3.91 10.44 -10.56
N ALA A 60 -3.99 11.37 -9.60
CA ALA A 60 -2.98 12.39 -9.31
C ALA A 60 -2.37 13.05 -10.57
N PRO A 61 -3.18 13.75 -11.39
CA PRO A 61 -2.76 14.26 -12.70
C PRO A 61 -1.60 15.27 -12.62
N ASP A 62 -1.43 15.92 -11.50
CA ASP A 62 -0.36 16.89 -11.20
C ASP A 62 1.04 16.26 -11.13
N ILE A 63 1.14 14.99 -10.80
CA ILE A 63 2.42 14.26 -10.79
C ILE A 63 2.55 13.24 -11.92
N ALA A 64 1.58 13.16 -12.82
CA ALA A 64 1.62 12.24 -13.95
C ALA A 64 2.87 12.48 -14.82
N GLY A 65 3.58 11.40 -15.16
CA GLY A 65 4.81 11.46 -15.97
C GLY A 65 6.08 11.92 -15.23
N THR A 66 5.99 12.31 -13.96
CA THR A 66 7.15 12.83 -13.18
C THR A 66 7.96 11.77 -12.44
N ASP A 67 7.56 10.50 -12.50
CA ASP A 67 8.17 9.38 -11.77
C ASP A 67 8.12 9.50 -10.23
N LYS A 68 7.18 10.31 -9.69
CA LYS A 68 7.07 10.58 -8.25
C LYS A 68 6.07 9.69 -7.52
N ALA A 69 5.13 9.06 -8.24
CA ALA A 69 4.09 8.25 -7.63
C ALA A 69 4.67 7.06 -6.84
N ASN A 70 4.00 6.71 -5.75
CA ASN A 70 4.32 5.50 -5.01
C ASN A 70 3.55 4.32 -5.62
N PRO A 71 4.19 3.27 -6.16
CA PRO A 71 3.51 2.15 -6.80
C PRO A 71 3.07 1.06 -5.83
N ILE A 72 3.40 1.16 -4.54
CA ILE A 72 3.22 0.07 -3.57
C ILE A 72 1.75 -0.30 -3.40
N GLY A 73 0.85 0.68 -3.26
CA GLY A 73 -0.58 0.40 -3.14
C GLY A 73 -1.13 -0.42 -4.32
N THR A 74 -0.73 -0.08 -5.55
CA THR A 74 -1.12 -0.84 -6.76
C THR A 74 -0.53 -2.26 -6.76
N ILE A 75 0.74 -2.41 -6.36
CA ILE A 75 1.41 -3.72 -6.28
C ILE A 75 0.73 -4.61 -5.22
N LEU A 76 0.38 -4.05 -4.07
CA LEU A 76 -0.33 -4.77 -3.02
C LEU A 76 -1.78 -5.10 -3.42
N SER A 77 -2.45 -4.25 -4.22
CA SER A 77 -3.75 -4.57 -4.80
C SER A 77 -3.67 -5.78 -5.75
N ALA A 78 -2.58 -5.91 -6.51
CA ALA A 78 -2.34 -7.10 -7.32
C ALA A 78 -2.11 -8.36 -6.45
N ALA A 79 -1.44 -8.24 -5.30
CA ALA A 79 -1.32 -9.34 -4.35
C ALA A 79 -2.69 -9.75 -3.77
N MET A 80 -3.55 -8.78 -3.42
CA MET A 80 -4.93 -9.07 -3.02
C MET A 80 -5.73 -9.80 -4.11
N MET A 81 -5.56 -9.42 -5.38
CA MET A 81 -6.20 -10.11 -6.50
C MET A 81 -5.77 -11.57 -6.59
N LEU A 82 -4.48 -11.85 -6.45
CA LEU A 82 -3.96 -13.23 -6.43
C LEU A 82 -4.57 -14.02 -5.29
N ARG A 83 -4.62 -13.45 -4.09
CA ARG A 83 -5.15 -14.09 -2.89
C ARG A 83 -6.66 -14.37 -2.99
N TYR A 84 -7.46 -13.35 -3.31
CA TYR A 84 -8.91 -13.44 -3.17
C TYR A 84 -9.65 -13.94 -4.41
N SER A 85 -9.14 -13.68 -5.63
CA SER A 85 -9.80 -14.15 -6.86
C SER A 85 -9.18 -15.42 -7.43
N PHE A 86 -7.91 -15.68 -7.17
CA PHE A 86 -7.18 -16.80 -7.78
C PHE A 86 -6.72 -17.86 -6.76
N ASP A 87 -6.95 -17.66 -5.45
CA ASP A 87 -6.52 -18.56 -4.37
C ASP A 87 -5.01 -18.87 -4.40
N MET A 88 -4.23 -17.88 -4.81
CA MET A 88 -2.77 -17.92 -4.93
C MET A 88 -2.11 -17.25 -3.72
N GLU A 89 -2.23 -17.87 -2.55
CA GLU A 89 -1.74 -17.30 -1.29
C GLU A 89 -0.22 -17.16 -1.24
N GLN A 90 0.51 -18.13 -1.79
CA GLN A 90 1.97 -18.13 -1.78
C GLN A 90 2.55 -17.01 -2.64
N GLU A 91 1.98 -16.77 -3.81
CA GLU A 91 2.38 -15.71 -4.73
C GLU A 91 2.02 -14.33 -4.15
N ALA A 92 0.85 -14.21 -3.53
CA ALA A 92 0.45 -12.98 -2.84
C ALA A 92 1.42 -12.65 -1.70
N ALA A 93 1.72 -13.61 -0.83
CA ALA A 93 2.68 -13.45 0.25
C ALA A 93 4.10 -13.13 -0.25
N ALA A 94 4.52 -13.72 -1.37
CA ALA A 94 5.83 -13.42 -1.98
C ALA A 94 5.93 -11.95 -2.41
N ILE A 95 4.85 -11.38 -2.99
CA ILE A 95 4.81 -9.97 -3.36
C ILE A 95 4.88 -9.08 -2.11
N GLU A 96 4.08 -9.37 -1.08
CA GLU A 96 4.07 -8.61 0.18
C GLU A 96 5.44 -8.63 0.87
N ASN A 97 6.07 -9.80 0.90
CA ASN A 97 7.42 -9.95 1.45
C ASN A 97 8.47 -9.19 0.63
N ALA A 98 8.35 -9.15 -0.70
CA ALA A 98 9.24 -8.38 -1.55
C ALA A 98 9.11 -6.87 -1.31
N VAL A 99 7.88 -6.36 -1.12
CA VAL A 99 7.64 -4.96 -0.72
C VAL A 99 8.30 -4.67 0.62
N SER A 100 8.05 -5.48 1.64
CA SER A 100 8.64 -5.32 2.98
C SER A 100 10.16 -5.32 2.92
N ALA A 101 10.77 -6.25 2.18
CA ALA A 101 12.22 -6.35 2.03
C ALA A 101 12.85 -5.10 1.39
N VAL A 102 12.16 -4.44 0.44
CA VAL A 102 12.64 -3.18 -0.17
C VAL A 102 12.57 -2.05 0.85
N LEU A 103 11.48 -1.96 1.60
CA LEU A 103 11.32 -0.96 2.65
C LEU A 103 12.34 -1.17 3.79
N ASP A 104 12.61 -2.41 4.21
CA ASP A 104 13.60 -2.73 5.24
C ASP A 104 15.04 -2.36 4.82
N LYS A 105 15.33 -2.41 3.51
CA LYS A 105 16.60 -1.91 2.95
C LYS A 105 16.72 -0.39 2.92
N GLY A 106 15.67 0.33 3.32
CA GLY A 106 15.67 1.78 3.42
C GLY A 106 15.22 2.52 2.16
N TYR A 107 14.75 1.85 1.11
CA TYR A 107 14.23 2.54 -0.08
C TYR A 107 12.87 3.16 0.20
N ARG A 108 12.67 4.41 -0.23
CA ARG A 108 11.44 5.17 -0.02
C ARG A 108 11.11 5.99 -1.27
N THR A 109 9.82 6.10 -1.59
CA THR A 109 9.32 7.16 -2.48
C THR A 109 9.17 8.47 -1.72
N ALA A 110 9.04 9.57 -2.43
CA ALA A 110 9.04 10.92 -1.82
C ALA A 110 7.95 11.13 -0.76
N ASP A 111 6.79 10.49 -0.93
CA ASP A 111 5.62 10.57 -0.05
C ASP A 111 5.80 9.90 1.32
N ILE A 112 6.68 8.89 1.39
CA ILE A 112 6.97 8.13 2.61
C ILE A 112 8.39 8.37 3.16
N MET A 113 9.01 9.48 2.75
CA MET A 113 10.28 9.90 3.33
C MET A 113 10.10 10.35 4.78
N PRO A 114 10.92 9.87 5.71
CA PRO A 114 10.87 10.35 7.09
C PRO A 114 11.28 11.83 7.16
N LYS A 115 10.76 12.54 8.16
CA LYS A 115 11.10 13.94 8.41
C LYS A 115 12.57 14.13 8.83
N GLU A 116 13.12 13.15 9.55
CA GLU A 116 14.52 13.14 9.95
C GLU A 116 15.35 12.39 8.91
N GLN A 117 16.39 13.05 8.42
CA GLN A 117 17.32 12.44 7.48
C GLN A 117 18.13 11.33 8.17
N SER A 118 18.24 10.19 7.50
CA SER A 118 19.11 9.09 7.91
C SER A 118 19.91 8.63 6.70
N ASP A 119 21.21 8.45 6.87
CA ASP A 119 22.12 7.95 5.83
C ASP A 119 21.76 6.55 5.30
N LYS A 120 20.85 5.85 6.01
CA LYS A 120 20.36 4.53 5.64
C LYS A 120 19.15 4.56 4.71
N ILE A 121 18.57 5.75 4.43
CA ILE A 121 17.36 5.88 3.62
C ILE A 121 17.71 6.49 2.27
N CYS A 122 17.26 5.80 1.23
CA CYS A 122 17.46 6.17 -0.16
C CYS A 122 16.13 6.51 -0.81
N MET A 123 15.98 7.74 -1.32
CA MET A 123 14.81 8.15 -2.07
C MET A 123 14.90 7.61 -3.50
N VAL A 124 13.82 6.99 -3.97
CA VAL A 124 13.69 6.44 -5.33
C VAL A 124 12.39 6.89 -5.99
N GLY A 125 12.35 6.87 -7.32
CA GLY A 125 11.16 7.14 -8.09
C GLY A 125 10.25 5.90 -8.23
N CYS A 126 9.10 6.09 -8.84
CA CYS A 126 8.10 5.05 -9.08
C CYS A 126 8.68 3.84 -9.81
N ARG A 127 9.40 4.07 -10.90
CA ARG A 127 9.99 3.01 -11.74
C ARG A 127 11.04 2.20 -10.99
N GLU A 128 11.93 2.89 -10.27
CA GLU A 128 13.00 2.21 -9.53
C GLU A 128 12.42 1.43 -8.34
N MET A 129 11.41 1.96 -7.64
CA MET A 129 10.70 1.24 -6.58
C MET A 129 10.10 -0.06 -7.11
N GLY A 130 9.38 0.00 -8.23
CA GLY A 130 8.79 -1.19 -8.86
C GLY A 130 9.85 -2.22 -9.29
N LYS A 131 10.97 -1.76 -9.87
CA LYS A 131 12.09 -2.62 -10.26
C LYS A 131 12.73 -3.32 -9.06
N LEU A 132 12.99 -2.61 -7.98
CA LEU A 132 13.55 -3.16 -6.74
C LEU A 132 12.64 -4.24 -6.14
N ILE A 133 11.31 -4.04 -6.16
CA ILE A 133 10.34 -5.03 -5.68
C ILE A 133 10.40 -6.29 -6.55
N VAL A 134 10.40 -6.16 -7.89
CA VAL A 134 10.52 -7.29 -8.82
C VAL A 134 11.84 -8.06 -8.64
N GLU A 135 12.94 -7.36 -8.40
CA GLU A 135 14.24 -7.99 -8.15
C GLU A 135 14.27 -8.79 -6.82
N ASN A 136 13.56 -8.32 -5.80
CA ASN A 136 13.44 -9.05 -4.54
C ASN A 136 12.47 -10.24 -4.67
N LEU A 137 11.41 -10.13 -5.46
CA LEU A 137 10.49 -11.23 -5.74
C LEU A 137 11.19 -12.42 -6.43
N LYS A 138 12.17 -12.15 -7.32
CA LYS A 138 12.94 -13.21 -8.03
C LYS A 138 13.99 -13.91 -7.17
N LYS A 139 14.29 -13.39 -5.99
CA LYS A 139 15.33 -13.94 -5.08
C LYS A 139 14.76 -14.82 -3.98
N GLY A 140 13.46 -14.79 -3.78
CA GLY A 140 12.73 -15.66 -2.83
C GLY A 140 12.11 -16.83 -3.53
#